data_a6929fd446ca972e48e61cdca8c7b53d
#
_entry.id   a6929fd446ca972e48e61cdca8c7b53d
#
_cell.length_a   1.000
_cell.length_b   1.000
_cell.length_c   1.000
_cell.angle_alpha   90.00
_cell.angle_beta   90.00
_cell.angle_gamma   90.00
#
_symmetry.space_group_name_H-M   'P 1'
#
loop_
_entity.id
_entity.type
_entity.pdbx_description
1 polymer ?
#
loop_
_entity_poly.entity_id
_entity_poly.type
_entity_poly.pdbx_seq_one_letter_code
_entity_poly.pdbx_strand_id
1 'polypeptide(L)'
;MNELRLIRKKEIYSKQCRDVEVTYIFGSSGVGKSTYVNELVANDSVFRVDSFDKSAFTDYAGEDTLVIDEFKGLFNLQFMNRLLDCFPLKVRGLCSLLPACFTKVYIISNFSYKDLYKPEQIENAGQYAGFVRRLNNIIKVEKGGVIKQLRETTFEEIPKSELKPYGRKKRIKQIVEIGEDGFRKVVYDRELQKEDSMQFGLIEKTTDELPF
;
A
#
# COMPACT_ATOMS: atom_id res chain seq x y z
N MET A 1 -8.94 -18.79 -6.52
CA MET A 1 -9.88 -17.65 -6.21
C MET A 1 -11.11 -17.81 -7.09
N ASN A 2 -12.33 -17.61 -6.58
CA ASN A 2 -13.55 -17.73 -7.39
C ASN A 2 -13.61 -16.56 -8.39
N GLU A 3 -13.86 -16.83 -9.66
CA GLU A 3 -13.86 -15.85 -10.76
C GLU A 3 -14.83 -14.68 -10.52
N LEU A 4 -16.02 -14.97 -10.01
CA LEU A 4 -17.02 -13.94 -9.64
C LEU A 4 -16.49 -12.97 -8.57
N ARG A 5 -15.74 -13.49 -7.59
CA ARG A 5 -15.13 -12.65 -6.54
C ARG A 5 -14.07 -11.73 -7.11
N LEU A 6 -13.29 -12.20 -8.09
CA LEU A 6 -12.28 -11.39 -8.77
C LEU A 6 -12.91 -10.29 -9.61
N ILE A 7 -13.97 -10.58 -10.37
CA ILE A 7 -14.70 -9.59 -11.18
C ILE A 7 -15.26 -8.49 -10.27
N ARG A 8 -15.95 -8.85 -9.20
CA ARG A 8 -16.50 -7.90 -8.22
C ARG A 8 -15.41 -7.04 -7.58
N LYS A 9 -14.27 -7.64 -7.22
CA LYS A 9 -13.13 -6.94 -6.66
C LYS A 9 -12.55 -5.91 -7.63
N LYS A 10 -12.37 -6.28 -8.90
CA LYS A 10 -11.91 -5.37 -9.96
C LYS A 10 -12.88 -4.20 -10.16
N GLU A 11 -14.17 -4.45 -10.11
CA GLU A 11 -15.19 -3.40 -10.20
C GLU A 11 -15.11 -2.42 -9.03
N ILE A 12 -15.01 -2.92 -7.80
CA ILE A 12 -14.87 -2.11 -6.59
C ILE A 12 -13.65 -1.20 -6.68
N TYR A 13 -12.47 -1.76 -6.90
CA TYR A 13 -11.22 -0.99 -6.90
C TYR A 13 -10.98 -0.15 -8.15
N SER A 14 -11.82 -0.31 -9.18
CA SER A 14 -11.85 0.64 -10.30
C SER A 14 -12.45 2.00 -9.94
N LYS A 15 -13.23 2.07 -8.86
CA LYS A 15 -14.03 3.25 -8.46
C LYS A 15 -13.74 3.73 -7.03
N GLN A 16 -13.26 2.85 -6.15
CA GLN A 16 -13.10 3.11 -4.73
C GLN A 16 -11.64 3.13 -4.30
N CYS A 17 -11.36 3.83 -3.20
CA CYS A 17 -10.05 3.82 -2.58
C CYS A 17 -9.70 2.43 -2.04
N ARG A 18 -8.42 2.06 -2.18
CA ARG A 18 -7.81 0.88 -1.58
C ARG A 18 -7.21 1.25 -0.22
N ASP A 19 -7.31 0.36 0.74
CA ASP A 19 -6.53 0.49 1.98
C ASP A 19 -5.19 -0.21 1.78
N VAL A 20 -4.19 0.55 1.31
CA VAL A 20 -2.89 0.01 0.93
C VAL A 20 -1.95 0.06 2.11
N GLU A 21 -1.51 -1.10 2.59
CA GLU A 21 -0.44 -1.25 3.58
C GLU A 21 0.88 -1.53 2.88
N VAL A 22 1.88 -0.69 3.12
CA VAL A 22 3.20 -0.78 2.49
C VAL A 22 4.25 -1.13 3.52
N THR A 23 4.95 -2.24 3.30
CA THR A 23 6.10 -2.66 4.11
C THR A 23 7.37 -2.57 3.27
N TYR A 24 8.29 -1.70 3.69
CA TYR A 24 9.61 -1.55 3.09
C TYR A 24 10.64 -2.34 3.88
N ILE A 25 11.30 -3.29 3.22
CA ILE A 25 12.23 -4.23 3.85
C ILE A 25 13.59 -4.06 3.20
N PHE A 26 14.61 -3.76 4.00
CA PHE A 26 15.95 -3.55 3.49
C PHE A 26 17.04 -4.20 4.36
N GLY A 27 18.21 -4.36 3.77
CA GLY A 27 19.39 -4.95 4.40
C GLY A 27 20.36 -5.50 3.37
N SER A 28 21.51 -5.94 3.79
CA SER A 28 22.55 -6.50 2.90
C SER A 28 22.03 -7.69 2.09
N SER A 29 22.67 -8.00 0.97
CA SER A 29 22.36 -9.21 0.21
C SER A 29 22.59 -10.46 1.05
N GLY A 30 21.75 -11.48 0.89
CA GLY A 30 21.89 -12.79 1.55
C GLY A 30 21.46 -12.85 3.02
N VAL A 31 20.87 -11.77 3.59
CA VAL A 31 20.41 -11.78 5.00
C VAL A 31 19.03 -12.41 5.22
N GLY A 32 18.37 -12.93 4.15
CA GLY A 32 17.08 -13.61 4.26
C GLY A 32 15.84 -12.72 4.06
N LYS A 33 15.96 -11.53 3.44
CA LYS A 33 14.83 -10.62 3.20
C LYS A 33 13.68 -11.27 2.41
N SER A 34 14.01 -11.86 1.25
CA SER A 34 13.01 -12.49 0.38
C SER A 34 12.41 -13.75 1.02
N THR A 35 13.19 -14.51 1.80
CA THR A 35 12.69 -15.63 2.61
C THR A 35 11.67 -15.13 3.64
N TYR A 36 12.00 -14.07 4.35
CA TYR A 36 11.10 -13.44 5.32
C TYR A 36 9.77 -13.00 4.68
N VAL A 37 9.84 -12.33 3.52
CA VAL A 37 8.60 -11.94 2.81
C VAL A 37 7.83 -13.15 2.34
N ASN A 38 8.48 -14.20 1.83
CA ASN A 38 7.81 -15.43 1.42
C ASN A 38 7.02 -16.08 2.56
N GLU A 39 7.56 -16.08 3.78
CA GLU A 39 6.85 -16.56 4.96
C GLU A 39 5.62 -15.71 5.27
N LEU A 40 5.74 -14.37 5.16
CA LEU A 40 4.62 -13.44 5.43
C LEU A 40 3.45 -13.59 4.44
N VAL A 41 3.76 -13.89 3.18
CA VAL A 41 2.76 -13.95 2.11
C VAL A 41 2.36 -15.37 1.71
N ALA A 42 2.75 -16.39 2.49
CA ALA A 42 2.57 -17.81 2.16
C ALA A 42 1.13 -18.20 1.82
N ASN A 43 0.15 -17.52 2.41
CA ASN A 43 -1.29 -17.76 2.23
C ASN A 43 -1.98 -16.68 1.37
N ASP A 44 -1.24 -15.70 0.86
CA ASP A 44 -1.78 -14.61 0.08
C ASP A 44 -1.82 -14.94 -1.43
N SER A 45 -2.71 -14.27 -2.16
CA SER A 45 -2.64 -14.21 -3.62
C SER A 45 -1.60 -13.14 -3.97
N VAL A 46 -0.46 -13.55 -4.51
CA VAL A 46 0.73 -12.71 -4.66
C VAL A 46 1.06 -12.49 -6.13
N PHE A 47 1.22 -11.24 -6.50
CA PHE A 47 1.89 -10.83 -7.73
C PHE A 47 3.30 -10.33 -7.43
N ARG A 48 4.30 -10.84 -8.15
CA ARG A 48 5.69 -10.40 -8.06
C ARG A 48 6.07 -9.60 -9.29
N VAL A 49 6.76 -8.49 -9.06
CA VAL A 49 7.32 -7.68 -10.14
C VAL A 49 8.67 -8.27 -10.53
N ASP A 50 8.75 -8.76 -11.76
CA ASP A 50 9.97 -9.36 -12.32
C ASP A 50 10.77 -8.38 -13.19
N SER A 51 10.15 -7.28 -13.62
CA SER A 51 10.77 -6.22 -14.43
C SER A 51 10.37 -4.83 -13.95
N PHE A 52 11.17 -3.82 -14.28
CA PHE A 52 10.92 -2.44 -13.87
C PHE A 52 10.63 -1.52 -15.06
N ASP A 53 10.08 -2.07 -16.10
CA ASP A 53 9.71 -1.38 -17.34
C ASP A 53 8.19 -1.34 -17.54
N LYS A 54 7.77 -1.06 -18.78
CA LYS A 54 6.35 -1.00 -19.15
C LYS A 54 5.63 -2.35 -19.08
N SER A 55 6.38 -3.45 -19.02
CA SER A 55 5.86 -4.83 -18.94
C SER A 55 5.68 -5.33 -17.51
N ALA A 56 6.08 -4.55 -16.52
CA ALA A 56 6.13 -4.92 -15.10
C ALA A 56 4.83 -5.55 -14.53
N PHE A 57 3.70 -5.26 -15.13
CA PHE A 57 2.39 -5.75 -14.69
C PHE A 57 1.69 -6.63 -15.75
N THR A 58 2.43 -7.16 -16.72
CA THR A 58 1.84 -7.92 -17.85
C THR A 58 1.00 -9.10 -17.36
N ASP A 59 1.52 -9.86 -16.42
CA ASP A 59 0.87 -11.08 -15.90
C ASP A 59 0.01 -10.82 -14.64
N TYR A 60 -0.15 -9.56 -14.27
CA TYR A 60 -0.99 -9.19 -13.14
C TYR A 60 -2.46 -9.53 -13.43
N ALA A 61 -3.09 -10.33 -12.57
CA ALA A 61 -4.46 -10.80 -12.73
C ALA A 61 -5.46 -10.20 -11.71
N GLY A 62 -4.97 -9.44 -10.72
CA GLY A 62 -5.80 -8.83 -9.68
C GLY A 62 -5.51 -9.39 -8.28
N GLU A 63 -4.30 -9.84 -8.05
CA GLU A 63 -3.80 -10.36 -6.79
C GLU A 63 -3.95 -9.33 -5.65
N ASP A 64 -4.04 -9.84 -4.42
CA ASP A 64 -4.23 -9.04 -3.20
C ASP A 64 -2.94 -8.44 -2.67
N THR A 65 -1.82 -9.08 -2.98
CA THR A 65 -0.50 -8.72 -2.47
C THR A 65 0.45 -8.49 -3.64
N LEU A 66 1.14 -7.34 -3.59
CA LEU A 66 2.19 -6.97 -4.53
C LEU A 66 3.55 -7.11 -3.84
N VAL A 67 4.47 -7.83 -4.46
CA VAL A 67 5.87 -7.91 -4.03
C VAL A 67 6.76 -7.30 -5.10
N ILE A 68 7.55 -6.31 -4.70
CA ILE A 68 8.56 -5.66 -5.54
C ILE A 68 9.91 -6.03 -4.96
N ASP A 69 10.59 -6.98 -5.57
CA ASP A 69 11.89 -7.45 -5.11
C ASP A 69 13.05 -6.70 -5.82
N GLU A 70 14.21 -6.72 -5.19
CA GLU A 70 15.42 -6.04 -5.67
C GLU A 70 15.24 -4.56 -6.05
N PHE A 71 14.35 -3.89 -5.37
CA PHE A 71 14.03 -2.49 -5.67
C PHE A 71 15.22 -1.55 -5.42
N LYS A 72 15.56 -0.77 -6.45
CA LYS A 72 16.68 0.19 -6.45
C LYS A 72 16.24 1.61 -6.86
N GLY A 73 14.94 1.91 -6.76
CA GLY A 73 14.40 3.18 -7.26
C GLY A 73 14.22 3.20 -8.79
N LEU A 74 14.08 2.02 -9.43
CA LEU A 74 13.97 1.90 -10.89
C LEU A 74 12.62 2.37 -11.45
N PHE A 75 11.56 2.26 -10.67
CA PHE A 75 10.32 2.94 -11.01
C PHE A 75 10.42 4.43 -10.72
N ASN A 76 9.89 5.24 -11.62
CA ASN A 76 9.77 6.68 -11.41
C ASN A 76 9.03 6.98 -10.09
N LEU A 77 9.52 7.95 -9.32
CA LEU A 77 8.98 8.32 -8.00
C LEU A 77 7.50 8.72 -8.06
N GLN A 78 7.08 9.41 -9.12
CA GLN A 78 5.67 9.79 -9.31
C GLN A 78 4.78 8.56 -9.50
N PHE A 79 5.24 7.57 -10.27
CA PHE A 79 4.53 6.30 -10.44
C PHE A 79 4.46 5.54 -9.12
N MET A 80 5.57 5.44 -8.36
CA MET A 80 5.57 4.81 -7.03
C MET A 80 4.59 5.49 -6.09
N ASN A 81 4.54 6.81 -6.06
CA ASN A 81 3.58 7.53 -5.24
C ASN A 81 2.13 7.17 -5.59
N ARG A 82 1.81 7.01 -6.88
CA ARG A 82 0.47 6.58 -7.33
C ARG A 82 0.20 5.11 -7.03
N LEU A 83 1.21 4.23 -7.20
CA LEU A 83 1.11 2.80 -6.95
C LEU A 83 0.78 2.50 -5.48
N LEU A 84 1.42 3.23 -4.57
CA LEU A 84 1.29 3.08 -3.13
C LEU A 84 0.14 3.90 -2.53
N ASP A 85 -0.58 4.67 -3.35
CA ASP A 85 -1.72 5.46 -2.87
C ASP A 85 -3.01 4.65 -2.78
N CYS A 86 -3.97 5.20 -2.03
CA CYS A 86 -5.29 4.60 -1.90
C CYS A 86 -6.15 4.76 -3.15
N PHE A 87 -5.92 5.80 -3.96
CA PHE A 87 -6.79 6.12 -5.09
C PHE A 87 -6.81 5.02 -6.15
N PRO A 88 -7.94 4.89 -6.89
CA PRO A 88 -8.03 3.97 -8.02
C PRO A 88 -6.89 4.17 -9.00
N LEU A 89 -6.20 3.10 -9.32
CA LEU A 89 -5.10 3.07 -10.27
C LEU A 89 -5.33 1.94 -11.27
N LYS A 90 -5.06 2.21 -12.55
CA LYS A 90 -4.97 1.18 -13.57
C LYS A 90 -3.51 0.89 -13.87
N VAL A 91 -3.15 -0.38 -13.84
CA VAL A 91 -1.83 -0.90 -14.26
C VAL A 91 -1.95 -1.55 -15.62
N ARG A 92 -0.87 -1.57 -16.39
CA ARG A 92 -0.87 -2.08 -17.75
C ARG A 92 -0.61 -3.58 -17.74
N GLY A 93 -1.64 -4.39 -17.95
CA GLY A 93 -1.53 -5.81 -18.27
C GLY A 93 -1.18 -6.06 -19.74
N LEU A 94 -1.14 -7.31 -20.17
CA LEU A 94 -0.71 -7.72 -21.52
C LEU A 94 -1.52 -7.03 -22.65
N CYS A 95 -2.83 -7.11 -22.58
CA CYS A 95 -3.73 -6.58 -23.63
C CYS A 95 -4.72 -5.54 -23.11
N SER A 96 -4.67 -5.17 -21.84
CA SER A 96 -5.67 -4.31 -21.20
C SER A 96 -5.10 -3.53 -20.02
N LEU A 97 -5.85 -2.49 -19.62
CA LEU A 97 -5.62 -1.79 -18.36
C LEU A 97 -6.43 -2.47 -17.27
N LEU A 98 -5.78 -2.96 -16.24
CA LEU A 98 -6.40 -3.64 -15.11
C LEU A 98 -6.40 -2.73 -13.87
N PRO A 99 -7.48 -2.70 -13.08
CA PRO A 99 -7.47 -1.98 -11.82
C PRO A 99 -6.49 -2.66 -10.85
N ALA A 100 -5.68 -1.85 -10.18
CA ALA A 100 -4.82 -2.31 -9.11
C ALA A 100 -5.68 -2.74 -7.92
N CYS A 101 -5.70 -4.02 -7.61
CA CYS A 101 -6.54 -4.63 -6.56
C CYS A 101 -5.78 -4.97 -5.29
N PHE A 102 -4.44 -4.90 -5.31
CA PHE A 102 -3.60 -5.20 -4.15
C PHE A 102 -3.80 -4.15 -3.05
N THR A 103 -3.84 -4.64 -1.84
CA THR A 103 -3.95 -3.85 -0.60
C THR A 103 -2.72 -4.01 0.28
N LYS A 104 -1.90 -5.03 0.03
CA LYS A 104 -0.60 -5.22 0.68
C LYS A 104 0.51 -5.05 -0.34
N VAL A 105 1.54 -4.28 0.02
CA VAL A 105 2.71 -4.07 -0.83
C VAL A 105 3.97 -4.30 -0.02
N TYR A 106 4.80 -5.22 -0.48
CA TYR A 106 6.14 -5.48 0.08
C TYR A 106 7.18 -4.99 -0.90
N ILE A 107 8.05 -4.09 -0.45
CA ILE A 107 9.18 -3.58 -1.22
C ILE A 107 10.45 -4.09 -0.58
N ILE A 108 11.20 -4.92 -1.31
CA ILE A 108 12.44 -5.52 -0.84
C ILE A 108 13.62 -4.82 -1.52
N SER A 109 14.58 -4.35 -0.74
CA SER A 109 15.72 -3.61 -1.26
C SER A 109 17.01 -3.98 -0.52
N ASN A 110 18.15 -3.79 -1.19
CA ASN A 110 19.46 -3.79 -0.54
C ASN A 110 19.83 -2.40 0.00
N PHE A 111 19.07 -1.38 -0.35
CA PHE A 111 19.31 0.02 0.03
C PHE A 111 18.31 0.48 1.09
N SER A 112 18.75 1.36 1.97
CA SER A 112 17.82 2.09 2.83
C SER A 112 16.89 2.97 1.98
N TYR A 113 15.64 3.16 2.41
CA TYR A 113 14.74 4.09 1.75
C TYR A 113 15.34 5.50 1.62
N LYS A 114 16.20 5.91 2.58
CA LYS A 114 16.92 7.19 2.57
C LYS A 114 17.97 7.31 1.45
N ASP A 115 18.37 6.17 0.88
CA ASP A 115 19.37 6.12 -0.19
C ASP A 115 18.74 6.05 -1.59
N LEU A 116 17.42 5.89 -1.66
CA LEU A 116 16.67 5.90 -2.91
C LEU A 116 16.35 7.32 -3.36
N TYR A 117 16.25 7.52 -4.66
CA TYR A 117 15.77 8.77 -5.25
C TYR A 117 16.56 10.01 -4.80
N LYS A 118 17.88 9.88 -4.70
CA LYS A 118 18.77 10.99 -4.26
C LYS A 118 18.58 12.29 -5.04
N PRO A 119 18.48 12.28 -6.38
CA PRO A 119 18.18 13.50 -7.14
C PRO A 119 16.84 14.11 -6.74
N GLU A 120 15.80 13.31 -6.64
CA GLU A 120 14.44 13.77 -6.32
C GLU A 120 14.34 14.27 -4.87
N GLN A 121 15.19 13.81 -3.96
CA GLN A 121 15.25 14.34 -2.60
C GLN A 121 15.67 15.80 -2.58
N ILE A 122 16.49 16.22 -3.54
CA ILE A 122 16.97 17.60 -3.67
C ILE A 122 16.01 18.42 -4.53
N GLU A 123 15.64 17.91 -5.70
CA GLU A 123 14.88 18.66 -6.71
C GLU A 123 13.37 18.66 -6.41
N ASN A 124 12.85 17.57 -5.83
CA ASN A 124 11.42 17.34 -5.61
C ASN A 124 11.14 16.76 -4.21
N ALA A 125 11.68 17.41 -3.17
CA ALA A 125 11.59 16.95 -1.78
C ALA A 125 10.16 16.60 -1.32
N GLY A 126 9.15 17.32 -1.82
CA GLY A 126 7.74 17.05 -1.53
C GLY A 126 7.24 15.71 -2.11
N GLN A 127 7.70 15.33 -3.30
CA GLN A 127 7.36 14.02 -3.89
C GLN A 127 8.02 12.88 -3.12
N TYR A 128 9.28 13.07 -2.72
CA TYR A 128 9.99 12.10 -1.90
C TYR A 128 9.36 11.94 -0.51
N ALA A 129 9.01 13.03 0.15
CA ALA A 129 8.25 13.01 1.41
C ALA A 129 6.91 12.27 1.24
N GLY A 130 6.25 12.44 0.10
CA GLY A 130 5.05 11.70 -0.28
C GLY A 130 5.27 10.18 -0.36
N PHE A 131 6.40 9.73 -0.90
CA PHE A 131 6.79 8.32 -0.92
C PHE A 131 7.02 7.78 0.50
N VAL A 132 7.87 8.45 1.27
CA VAL A 132 8.19 8.04 2.65
C VAL A 132 6.94 7.95 3.53
N ARG A 133 6.03 8.91 3.41
CA ARG A 133 4.76 8.91 4.15
C ARG A 133 3.89 7.69 3.88
N ARG A 134 4.03 7.05 2.71
CA ARG A 134 3.27 5.86 2.32
C ARG A 134 3.86 4.55 2.83
N LEU A 135 5.10 4.58 3.34
CA LEU A 135 5.73 3.42 3.96
C LEU A 135 5.15 3.24 5.37
N ASN A 136 4.29 2.23 5.55
CA ASN A 136 3.66 1.97 6.85
C ASN A 136 4.61 1.28 7.81
N ASN A 137 5.40 0.33 7.27
CA ASN A 137 6.37 -0.43 8.02
C ASN A 137 7.73 -0.28 7.34
N ILE A 138 8.76 0.05 8.10
CA ILE A 138 10.14 0.09 7.63
C ILE A 138 10.94 -0.89 8.46
N ILE A 139 11.44 -1.93 7.81
CA ILE A 139 12.07 -3.09 8.45
C ILE A 139 13.49 -3.21 7.92
N LYS A 140 14.44 -3.31 8.83
CA LYS A 140 15.83 -3.68 8.53
C LYS A 140 16.06 -5.13 8.91
N VAL A 141 16.57 -5.91 7.97
CA VAL A 141 16.99 -7.31 8.23
C VAL A 141 18.51 -7.34 8.27
N GLU A 142 19.05 -7.86 9.37
CA GLU A 142 20.50 -8.00 9.60
C GLU A 142 20.94 -9.47 9.53
N LYS A 143 22.24 -9.71 9.53
CA LYS A 143 22.80 -11.06 9.55
C LYS A 143 22.21 -11.90 10.68
N GLY A 144 21.94 -13.18 10.40
CA GLY A 144 21.30 -14.07 11.38
C GLY A 144 19.78 -13.95 11.43
N GLY A 145 19.16 -13.21 10.52
CA GLY A 145 17.70 -13.06 10.45
C GLY A 145 17.14 -12.12 11.53
N VAL A 146 17.99 -11.30 12.13
CA VAL A 146 17.56 -10.28 13.10
C VAL A 146 16.73 -9.23 12.38
N ILE A 147 15.51 -8.99 12.89
CA ILE A 147 14.56 -8.05 12.32
C ILE A 147 14.46 -6.84 13.23
N LYS A 148 14.68 -5.66 12.64
CA LYS A 148 14.55 -4.37 13.32
C LYS A 148 13.52 -3.53 12.62
N GLN A 149 12.52 -3.05 13.33
CA GLN A 149 11.53 -2.12 12.82
C GLN A 149 11.88 -0.68 13.20
N LEU A 150 11.73 0.25 12.26
CA LEU A 150 11.89 1.66 12.57
C LEU A 150 10.73 2.13 13.44
N ARG A 151 11.08 2.65 14.62
CA ARG A 151 10.15 3.29 15.54
C ARG A 151 10.64 4.69 15.82
N GLU A 152 9.80 5.67 15.58
CA GLU A 152 10.16 7.08 15.66
C GLU A 152 11.40 7.41 14.82
N THR A 153 12.59 7.47 15.43
CA THR A 153 13.85 7.78 14.74
C THR A 153 14.89 6.65 14.85
N THR A 154 14.62 5.60 15.61
CA THR A 154 15.55 4.51 15.90
C THR A 154 15.03 3.17 15.37
N PHE A 155 15.96 2.25 15.11
CA PHE A 155 15.63 0.87 14.78
C PHE A 155 15.67 0.04 16.06
N GLU A 156 14.52 -0.53 16.43
CA GLU A 156 14.38 -1.43 17.57
C GLU A 156 14.28 -2.87 17.08
N GLU A 157 14.96 -3.77 17.77
CA GLU A 157 14.82 -5.21 17.57
C GLU A 157 13.50 -5.67 18.16
N ILE A 158 12.68 -6.31 17.34
CA ILE A 158 11.37 -6.79 17.75
C ILE A 158 11.12 -8.20 17.23
N PRO A 159 10.43 -9.05 17.97
CA PRO A 159 9.99 -10.34 17.48
C PRO A 159 8.99 -10.15 16.29
N LYS A 160 9.03 -11.09 15.34
CA LYS A 160 8.16 -11.06 14.14
C LYS A 160 6.68 -10.87 14.46
N SER A 161 6.22 -11.38 15.62
CA SER A 161 4.83 -11.29 16.08
C SER A 161 4.39 -9.89 16.53
N GLU A 162 5.35 -8.99 16.81
CA GLU A 162 5.08 -7.66 17.36
C GLU A 162 5.26 -6.52 16.36
N LEU A 163 5.43 -6.83 15.07
CA LEU A 163 5.56 -5.83 14.02
C LEU A 163 4.33 -4.92 13.97
N LYS A 164 4.52 -3.62 14.20
CA LYS A 164 3.46 -2.61 14.17
C LYS A 164 3.70 -1.59 13.06
N PRO A 165 2.65 -1.09 12.40
CA PRO A 165 2.77 -0.04 11.40
C PRO A 165 3.49 1.19 11.94
N TYR A 166 4.42 1.76 11.15
CA TYR A 166 5.15 2.98 11.47
C TYR A 166 4.56 4.17 10.72
N GLY A 167 4.28 5.23 11.45
CA GLY A 167 4.08 6.57 10.88
C GLY A 167 2.78 6.84 10.16
N ARG A 168 1.78 5.95 10.19
CA ARG A 168 0.45 6.26 9.65
C ARG A 168 -0.56 6.54 10.76
N LYS A 169 -1.08 7.76 10.79
CA LYS A 169 -2.43 7.97 11.34
C LYS A 169 -3.40 7.13 10.49
N LYS A 170 -4.30 6.37 11.11
CA LYS A 170 -5.33 5.58 10.43
C LYS A 170 -5.96 6.45 9.33
N ARG A 171 -5.89 6.03 8.07
CA ARG A 171 -6.66 6.67 7.00
C ARG A 171 -8.12 6.36 7.23
N ILE A 172 -8.96 7.35 6.99
CA ILE A 172 -10.42 7.20 7.01
C ILE A 172 -10.79 6.15 5.96
N LYS A 173 -11.31 5.01 6.40
CA LYS A 173 -11.92 4.02 5.51
C LYS A 173 -13.28 4.56 5.11
N GLN A 174 -13.42 5.07 3.90
CA GLN A 174 -14.73 5.23 3.31
C GLN A 174 -15.22 3.87 2.82
N ILE A 175 -16.07 3.23 3.59
CA ILE A 175 -16.81 2.06 3.13
C ILE A 175 -18.06 2.60 2.44
N VAL A 176 -18.14 2.44 1.13
CA VAL A 176 -19.35 2.77 0.36
C VAL A 176 -20.14 1.49 0.22
N GLU A 177 -21.22 1.37 0.95
CA GLU A 177 -22.23 0.34 0.73
C GLU A 177 -23.20 0.80 -0.36
N ILE A 178 -23.49 -0.09 -1.29
CA ILE A 178 -24.55 0.12 -2.29
C ILE A 178 -25.80 -0.53 -1.71
N GLY A 179 -26.77 0.27 -1.31
CA GLY A 179 -28.06 -0.23 -0.86
C GLY A 179 -28.81 -0.96 -1.98
N GLU A 180 -29.81 -1.76 -1.63
CA GLU A 180 -30.66 -2.49 -2.59
C GLU A 180 -31.38 -1.55 -3.58
N ASP A 181 -31.50 -0.27 -3.23
CA ASP A 181 -32.06 0.82 -4.02
C ASP A 181 -31.05 1.45 -5.02
N GLY A 182 -29.83 0.96 -5.06
CA GLY A 182 -28.76 1.46 -5.94
C GLY A 182 -28.10 2.78 -5.47
N PHE A 183 -28.53 3.37 -4.36
CA PHE A 183 -27.91 4.55 -3.78
C PHE A 183 -26.68 4.21 -2.95
N ARG A 184 -25.66 5.07 -3.04
CA ARG A 184 -24.40 4.92 -2.29
C ARG A 184 -24.55 5.48 -0.89
N LYS A 185 -24.46 4.63 0.11
CA LYS A 185 -24.35 5.05 1.51
C LYS A 185 -22.89 5.02 1.92
N VAL A 186 -22.33 6.16 2.29
CA VAL A 186 -20.98 6.23 2.85
C VAL A 186 -21.09 5.84 4.33
N VAL A 187 -20.52 4.70 4.68
CA VAL A 187 -20.44 4.24 6.07
C VAL A 187 -19.07 4.57 6.60
N TYR A 188 -18.99 5.46 7.57
CA TYR A 188 -17.73 5.79 8.25
C TYR A 188 -17.46 4.74 9.34
N ASP A 189 -16.20 4.34 9.48
CA ASP A 189 -15.77 3.52 10.60
C ASP A 189 -15.96 4.33 11.90
N ARG A 190 -16.69 3.77 12.87
CA ARG A 190 -17.04 4.44 14.15
C ARG A 190 -15.84 4.79 15.03
N GLU A 191 -14.63 4.35 14.67
CA GLU A 191 -13.38 4.66 15.37
C GLU A 191 -12.77 6.03 15.01
N LEU A 192 -13.40 6.82 14.13
CA LEU A 192 -12.98 8.20 13.88
C LEU A 192 -13.22 9.05 15.12
N GLN A 193 -12.15 9.55 15.71
CA GLN A 193 -12.26 10.52 16.79
C GLN A 193 -12.89 11.80 16.24
N LYS A 194 -13.77 12.45 17.02
CA LYS A 194 -14.47 13.69 16.63
C LYS A 194 -13.54 14.81 16.15
N GLU A 195 -12.29 14.82 16.59
CA GLU A 195 -11.27 15.78 16.18
C GLU A 195 -10.84 15.63 14.71
N ASP A 196 -10.88 14.41 14.15
CA ASP A 196 -10.50 14.19 12.75
C ASP A 196 -11.59 14.65 11.78
N SER A 197 -12.87 14.63 12.18
CA SER A 197 -13.99 15.10 11.37
C SER A 197 -14.01 16.63 11.21
N MET A 198 -13.60 17.38 12.22
CA MET A 198 -13.49 18.83 12.15
C MET A 198 -12.35 19.32 11.26
N GLN A 199 -11.24 18.58 11.21
CA GLN A 199 -10.05 18.96 10.45
C GLN A 199 -10.23 18.80 8.93
N PHE A 200 -11.20 17.98 8.49
CA PHE A 200 -11.47 17.69 7.07
C PHE A 200 -12.80 18.24 6.55
N GLY A 201 -13.51 19.07 7.32
CA GLY A 201 -14.77 19.68 6.89
C GLY A 201 -15.90 18.68 6.63
N LEU A 202 -15.84 17.49 7.24
CA LEU A 202 -16.87 16.48 7.14
C LEU A 202 -18.04 16.89 8.04
N ILE A 203 -19.08 17.47 7.45
CA ILE A 203 -20.34 17.78 8.12
C ILE A 203 -21.05 16.44 8.38
N GLU A 204 -21.34 16.13 9.66
CA GLU A 204 -22.33 15.12 10.00
C GLU A 204 -23.68 15.55 9.41
N LYS A 205 -24.07 14.98 8.29
CA LYS A 205 -25.48 15.00 7.92
C LYS A 205 -26.19 13.92 8.73
N THR A 206 -26.86 14.36 9.77
CA THR A 206 -27.87 13.58 10.45
C THR A 206 -28.91 13.12 9.45
N THR A 207 -29.33 11.86 9.57
CA THR A 207 -30.19 11.12 8.63
C THR A 207 -31.65 11.61 8.60
N ASP A 208 -31.97 12.77 9.16
CA ASP A 208 -33.38 13.16 9.39
C ASP A 208 -33.93 14.28 8.50
N GLU A 209 -33.17 14.80 7.54
CA GLU A 209 -33.72 15.83 6.63
C GLU A 209 -33.28 15.63 5.17
N LEU A 210 -34.04 14.83 4.42
CA LEU A 210 -34.18 15.00 2.98
C LEU A 210 -35.65 15.28 2.67
N PRO A 211 -36.00 16.52 2.28
CA PRO A 211 -37.26 16.75 1.61
C PRO A 211 -37.16 16.25 0.16
N PHE A 212 -38.26 15.73 -0.32
CA PHE A 212 -38.64 15.17 -1.61
C PHE A 212 -37.95 15.78 -2.83
#